data_bdfb481c9381eb3e0ab9e900242711de
#
_entry.id   bdfb481c9381eb3e0ab9e900242711de
#
_cell.length_a   1.000
_cell.length_b   1.000
_cell.length_c   1.000
_cell.angle_alpha   90.00
_cell.angle_beta   90.00
_cell.angle_gamma   90.00
#
_symmetry.space_group_name_H-M   'P 1'
#
loop_
_entity.id
_entity.type
_entity.pdbx_description
1 polymer ?
#
loop_
_entity_poly.entity_id
_entity_poly.type
_entity_poly.pdbx_seq_one_letter_code
_entity_poly.pdbx_strand_id
1 'polypeptide(L)'
;MAQRLVRRLCSHCAESFKPEPGELRALGLDARLVGDKQLRRARGCRACEGTGYHGRLGLFEILELDDHLRELVFRGASLEELRAAALAARRLKPLIEDGALKVLQGQTTTSEVLRVTRAATSDSSSASST
;
A
#
# COMPACT_ATOMS: atom_id res chain seq x y z
N MET A 1 -12.51 6.78 -4.20
CA MET A 1 -11.30 6.50 -3.40
C MET A 1 -11.46 5.22 -2.61
N ALA A 2 -10.42 4.41 -2.55
CA ALA A 2 -10.40 3.22 -1.73
C ALA A 2 -9.58 3.46 -0.47
N GLN A 3 -10.00 2.85 0.63
CA GLN A 3 -9.30 2.91 1.90
C GLN A 3 -9.24 1.51 2.48
N ARG A 4 -8.11 1.16 3.05
CA ARG A 4 -7.91 -0.10 3.79
C ARG A 4 -7.21 0.19 5.10
N LEU A 5 -7.49 -0.62 6.11
CA LEU A 5 -6.84 -0.49 7.40
C LEU A 5 -5.77 -1.58 7.54
N VAL A 6 -4.59 -1.16 7.97
CA VAL A 6 -3.51 -2.07 8.35
C VAL A 6 -3.20 -1.88 9.81
N ARG A 7 -2.61 -2.89 10.43
CA ARG A 7 -2.17 -2.79 11.81
C ARG A 7 -0.88 -1.97 11.87
N ARG A 8 -0.81 -1.10 12.85
CA ARG A 8 0.38 -0.30 13.11
C ARG A 8 1.38 -1.09 13.94
N LEU A 9 2.66 -1.02 13.60
CA LEU A 9 3.70 -1.66 14.40
C LEU A 9 3.74 -1.10 15.82
N CYS A 10 3.93 -2.00 16.79
CA CYS A 10 4.15 -1.61 18.16
C CYS A 10 5.48 -0.87 18.26
N SER A 11 5.46 0.35 18.78
CA SER A 11 6.67 1.17 18.89
C SER A 11 7.66 0.64 19.92
N HIS A 12 7.22 -0.22 20.83
CA HIS A 12 8.07 -0.75 21.89
C HIS A 12 8.91 -1.94 21.46
N CYS A 13 8.45 -2.73 20.49
CA CYS A 13 9.13 -3.96 20.11
C CYS A 13 9.49 -4.06 18.63
N ALA A 14 9.13 -3.08 17.81
CA ALA A 14 9.46 -3.11 16.40
C ALA A 14 10.97 -3.17 16.20
N GLU A 15 11.42 -4.12 15.38
CA GLU A 15 12.84 -4.30 15.08
C GLU A 15 13.16 -3.84 13.67
N SER A 16 14.30 -3.18 13.52
CA SER A 16 14.80 -2.82 12.20
C SER A 16 15.49 -4.01 11.57
N PHE A 17 15.32 -4.17 10.26
CA PHE A 17 15.98 -5.22 9.50
C PHE A 17 16.24 -4.73 8.08
N LYS A 18 17.24 -5.35 7.43
CA LYS A 18 17.54 -5.04 6.03
C LYS A 18 16.62 -5.86 5.14
N PRO A 19 15.78 -5.22 4.31
CA PRO A 19 14.85 -5.96 3.47
C PRO A 19 15.58 -6.67 2.33
N GLU A 20 15.02 -7.81 1.91
CA GLU A 20 15.51 -8.50 0.72
C GLU A 20 14.95 -7.85 -0.53
N PRO A 21 15.67 -7.92 -1.67
CA PRO A 21 15.17 -7.32 -2.91
C PRO A 21 13.79 -7.82 -3.34
N GLY A 22 13.47 -9.07 -3.06
CA GLY A 22 12.15 -9.63 -3.36
C GLY A 22 11.02 -8.96 -2.59
N GLU A 23 11.27 -8.62 -1.33
CA GLU A 23 10.31 -7.90 -0.50
C GLU A 23 10.05 -6.50 -1.03
N LEU A 24 11.10 -5.80 -1.42
CA LEU A 24 10.97 -4.46 -2.00
C LEU A 24 10.20 -4.50 -3.31
N ARG A 25 10.46 -5.50 -4.16
CA ARG A 25 9.73 -5.65 -5.42
C ARG A 25 8.25 -5.94 -5.19
N ALA A 26 7.93 -6.70 -4.16
CA ALA A 26 6.53 -6.98 -3.81
C ALA A 26 5.78 -5.71 -3.45
N LEU A 27 6.46 -4.71 -2.90
CA LEU A 27 5.90 -3.40 -2.58
C LEU A 27 5.96 -2.42 -3.76
N GLY A 28 6.55 -2.83 -4.89
CA GLY A 28 6.74 -1.94 -6.01
C GLY A 28 7.88 -0.95 -5.84
N LEU A 29 8.81 -1.25 -4.92
CA LEU A 29 9.95 -0.39 -4.64
C LEU A 29 11.19 -0.86 -5.39
N ASP A 30 12.01 0.11 -5.82
CA ASP A 30 13.31 -0.17 -6.42
C ASP A 30 14.35 -0.21 -5.29
N ALA A 31 15.10 -1.32 -5.21
CA ALA A 31 16.15 -1.48 -4.20
C ALA A 31 17.19 -0.37 -4.26
N ARG A 32 17.44 0.19 -5.44
CA ARG A 32 18.38 1.31 -5.62
C ARG A 32 17.90 2.59 -4.97
N LEU A 33 16.58 2.83 -5.00
CA LEU A 33 15.97 4.02 -4.40
C LEU A 33 15.89 3.90 -2.89
N VAL A 34 15.71 2.69 -2.39
CA VAL A 34 15.64 2.42 -0.95
C VAL A 34 17.05 2.52 -0.33
N GLY A 35 18.09 2.07 -1.06
CA GLY A 35 19.46 2.12 -0.59
C GLY A 35 19.67 1.29 0.67
N ASP A 36 20.27 1.91 1.67
CA ASP A 36 20.57 1.24 2.95
C ASP A 36 19.46 1.38 3.98
N LYS A 37 18.31 1.89 3.58
CA LYS A 37 17.20 2.09 4.50
C LYS A 37 16.68 0.75 5.02
N GLN A 38 16.52 0.68 6.34
CA GLN A 38 15.99 -0.52 6.99
C GLN A 38 14.48 -0.41 7.17
N LEU A 39 13.81 -1.54 7.05
CA LEU A 39 12.40 -1.65 7.36
C LEU A 39 12.26 -2.14 8.80
N ARG A 40 11.04 -2.12 9.32
CA ARG A 40 10.74 -2.62 10.64
C ARG A 40 9.82 -3.83 10.58
N ARG A 41 9.97 -4.71 11.54
CA ARG A 41 9.13 -5.91 11.65
C ARG A 41 8.54 -6.04 13.04
N ALA A 42 7.45 -6.80 13.13
CA ALA A 42 6.79 -7.08 14.38
C ALA A 42 7.55 -8.14 15.15
N ARG A 43 7.79 -7.90 16.42
CA ARG A 43 8.45 -8.87 17.30
C ARG A 43 7.48 -9.45 18.31
N GLY A 44 6.78 -8.59 19.04
CA GLY A 44 5.90 -8.95 20.13
C GLY A 44 6.51 -8.59 21.48
N CYS A 45 5.70 -7.98 22.34
CA CYS A 45 6.09 -7.61 23.68
C CYS A 45 4.84 -7.49 24.55
N ARG A 46 5.01 -7.14 25.82
CA ARG A 46 3.87 -6.97 26.73
C ARG A 46 2.95 -5.82 26.30
N ALA A 47 3.51 -4.73 25.80
CA ALA A 47 2.73 -3.57 25.41
C ALA A 47 1.75 -3.86 24.28
N CYS A 48 2.08 -4.80 23.39
CA CYS A 48 1.21 -5.21 22.29
C CYS A 48 0.58 -6.59 22.49
N GLU A 49 0.67 -7.14 23.68
CA GLU A 49 0.15 -8.46 24.01
C GLU A 49 0.71 -9.56 23.14
N GLY A 50 1.98 -9.45 22.77
CA GLY A 50 2.69 -10.44 21.96
C GLY A 50 2.41 -10.40 20.48
N THR A 51 1.57 -9.48 20.00
CA THR A 51 1.19 -9.41 18.58
C THR A 51 2.21 -8.72 17.70
N GLY A 52 2.98 -7.81 18.26
CA GLY A 52 3.89 -6.94 17.50
C GLY A 52 3.21 -5.72 16.90
N TYR A 53 1.91 -5.56 17.11
CA TYR A 53 1.13 -4.47 16.55
C TYR A 53 0.31 -3.78 17.63
N HIS A 54 0.13 -2.48 17.47
CA HIS A 54 -0.69 -1.67 18.36
C HIS A 54 -1.34 -0.54 17.57
N GLY A 55 -2.67 -0.55 17.53
CA GLY A 55 -3.42 0.44 16.77
C GLY A 55 -3.48 0.11 15.28
N ARG A 56 -4.08 1.00 14.55
CA ARG A 56 -4.28 0.85 13.10
C ARG A 56 -3.98 2.13 12.39
N LEU A 57 -3.68 2.02 11.09
CA LEU A 57 -3.55 3.19 10.23
C LEU A 57 -4.18 2.91 8.88
N GLY A 58 -4.60 3.96 8.20
CA GLY A 58 -5.26 3.84 6.91
C GLY A 58 -4.29 3.91 5.75
N LEU A 59 -4.54 3.08 4.76
CA LEU A 59 -3.93 3.20 3.44
C LEU A 59 -4.98 3.78 2.50
N PHE A 60 -4.57 4.72 1.66
CA PHE A 60 -5.48 5.46 0.81
C PHE A 60 -5.06 5.36 -0.66
N GLU A 61 -6.04 5.15 -1.50
CA GLU A 61 -5.88 5.31 -2.94
C GLU A 61 -6.31 6.74 -3.27
N ILE A 62 -5.44 7.50 -3.90
CA ILE A 62 -5.67 8.90 -4.20
C ILE A 62 -5.75 9.06 -5.72
N LEU A 63 -6.83 9.67 -6.19
CA LEU A 63 -7.03 10.00 -7.58
C LEU A 63 -7.12 11.52 -7.71
N GLU A 64 -6.19 12.10 -8.45
CA GLU A 64 -6.22 13.53 -8.77
C GLU A 64 -6.88 13.71 -10.13
N LEU A 65 -7.92 14.53 -10.19
CA LEU A 65 -8.62 14.83 -11.44
C LEU A 65 -8.00 16.05 -12.09
N ASP A 66 -7.32 15.83 -13.20
CA ASP A 66 -6.89 16.93 -14.07
C ASP A 66 -7.97 17.20 -15.15
N ASP A 67 -7.73 18.13 -16.03
CA ASP A 67 -8.69 18.51 -17.06
C ASP A 67 -9.03 17.34 -17.99
N HIS A 68 -8.02 16.54 -18.35
CA HIS A 68 -8.22 15.39 -19.22
C HIS A 68 -9.10 14.33 -18.54
N LEU A 69 -8.83 14.04 -17.26
CA LEU A 69 -9.62 13.06 -16.52
C LEU A 69 -11.05 13.54 -16.27
N ARG A 70 -11.23 14.83 -16.01
CA ARG A 70 -12.57 15.41 -15.90
C ARG A 70 -13.35 15.27 -17.19
N GLU A 71 -12.68 15.48 -18.32
CA GLU A 71 -13.33 15.31 -19.62
C GLU A 71 -13.77 13.87 -19.84
N LEU A 72 -12.94 12.90 -19.44
CA LEU A 72 -13.32 11.48 -19.51
C LEU A 72 -14.56 11.18 -18.67
N VAL A 73 -14.65 11.74 -17.49
CA VAL A 73 -15.83 11.61 -16.63
C VAL A 73 -17.07 12.18 -17.33
N PHE A 74 -16.94 13.35 -17.93
CA PHE A 74 -18.02 14.00 -18.67
C PHE A 74 -18.52 13.16 -19.84
N ARG A 75 -17.62 12.46 -20.50
CA ARG A 75 -17.95 11.59 -21.63
C ARG A 75 -18.54 10.25 -21.21
N GLY A 76 -18.66 10.01 -19.94
CA GLY A 76 -19.20 8.76 -19.42
C GLY A 76 -18.24 7.59 -19.50
N ALA A 77 -16.92 7.85 -19.45
CA ALA A 77 -15.91 6.81 -19.43
C ALA A 77 -16.13 5.85 -18.26
N SER A 78 -15.83 4.57 -18.47
CA SER A 78 -15.94 3.57 -17.41
C SER A 78 -14.91 3.84 -16.33
N LEU A 79 -15.13 3.26 -15.15
CA LEU A 79 -14.18 3.34 -14.06
C LEU A 79 -12.81 2.78 -14.45
N GLU A 80 -12.81 1.69 -15.23
CA GLU A 80 -11.56 1.08 -15.71
C GLU A 80 -10.80 2.00 -16.65
N GLU A 81 -11.50 2.68 -17.56
CA GLU A 81 -10.89 3.64 -18.47
C GLU A 81 -10.30 4.83 -17.71
N LEU A 82 -11.05 5.31 -16.72
CA LEU A 82 -10.61 6.42 -15.88
C LEU A 82 -9.37 6.04 -15.09
N ARG A 83 -9.34 4.85 -14.47
CA ARG A 83 -8.18 4.37 -13.73
C ARG A 83 -6.96 4.19 -14.62
N ALA A 84 -7.14 3.60 -15.80
CA ALA A 84 -6.04 3.42 -16.75
C ALA A 84 -5.44 4.76 -17.20
N ALA A 85 -6.29 5.73 -17.51
CA ALA A 85 -5.84 7.07 -17.88
C ALA A 85 -5.14 7.77 -16.73
N ALA A 86 -5.65 7.62 -15.50
CA ALA A 86 -5.05 8.23 -14.32
C ALA A 86 -3.68 7.62 -14.01
N LEU A 87 -3.54 6.31 -14.16
CA LEU A 87 -2.24 5.64 -13.97
C LEU A 87 -1.22 6.10 -15.01
N ALA A 88 -1.64 6.20 -16.29
CA ALA A 88 -0.77 6.66 -17.35
C ALA A 88 -0.32 8.10 -17.13
N ALA A 89 -1.20 8.95 -16.60
CA ALA A 89 -0.90 10.36 -16.32
C ALA A 89 -0.26 10.56 -14.94
N ARG A 90 -0.04 9.49 -14.17
CA ARG A 90 0.47 9.54 -12.79
C ARG A 90 -0.41 10.37 -11.85
N ARG A 91 -1.71 10.32 -12.10
CA ARG A 91 -2.72 11.00 -11.27
C ARG A 91 -3.39 10.08 -10.28
N LEU A 92 -3.13 8.77 -10.38
CA LEU A 92 -3.63 7.78 -9.45
C LEU A 92 -2.46 7.25 -8.61
N LYS A 93 -2.60 7.34 -7.30
CA LYS A 93 -1.67 6.76 -6.34
C LYS A 93 -2.33 5.52 -5.75
N PRO A 94 -1.92 4.29 -6.17
CA PRO A 94 -2.55 3.07 -5.68
C PRO A 94 -2.32 2.84 -4.19
N LEU A 95 -3.17 2.01 -3.58
CA LEU A 95 -3.04 1.62 -2.17
C LEU A 95 -1.65 1.09 -1.83
N ILE A 96 -1.08 0.26 -2.71
CA ILE A 96 0.24 -0.34 -2.45
C ILE A 96 1.33 0.72 -2.38
N GLU A 97 1.22 1.79 -3.13
CA GLU A 97 2.19 2.89 -3.10
C GLU A 97 2.16 3.62 -1.76
N ASP A 98 0.97 3.91 -1.26
CA ASP A 98 0.81 4.49 0.07
C ASP A 98 1.30 3.53 1.16
N GLY A 99 0.99 2.24 1.00
CA GLY A 99 1.46 1.20 1.91
C GLY A 99 2.98 1.11 1.94
N ALA A 100 3.62 1.14 0.78
CA ALA A 100 5.07 1.11 0.68
C ALA A 100 5.70 2.29 1.42
N LEU A 101 5.11 3.48 1.29
CA LEU A 101 5.56 4.66 2.01
C LEU A 101 5.47 4.47 3.53
N LYS A 102 4.35 3.91 4.02
CA LYS A 102 4.18 3.63 5.46
C LYS A 102 5.18 2.60 5.97
N VAL A 103 5.48 1.58 5.16
CA VAL A 103 6.51 0.58 5.49
C VAL A 103 7.88 1.24 5.60
N LEU A 104 8.22 2.10 4.66
CA LEU A 104 9.50 2.83 4.69
C LEU A 104 9.61 3.74 5.91
N GLN A 105 8.50 4.28 6.38
CA GLN A 105 8.47 5.11 7.58
C GLN A 105 8.48 4.29 8.88
N GLY A 106 8.44 2.96 8.77
CA GLY A 106 8.44 2.07 9.93
C GLY A 106 7.13 2.02 10.69
N GLN A 107 6.02 2.39 10.06
CA GLN A 107 4.71 2.43 10.70
C GLN A 107 3.95 1.11 10.61
N THR A 108 4.25 0.31 9.59
CA THR A 108 3.61 -0.99 9.39
C THR A 108 4.59 -1.95 8.73
N THR A 109 4.12 -3.15 8.39
CA THR A 109 4.95 -4.19 7.79
C THR A 109 4.54 -4.47 6.36
N THR A 110 5.46 -5.05 5.59
CA THR A 110 5.18 -5.50 4.22
C THR A 110 4.03 -6.49 4.21
N SER A 111 3.99 -7.43 5.13
CA SER A 111 2.93 -8.44 5.18
C SER A 111 1.55 -7.81 5.39
N GLU A 112 1.45 -6.78 6.22
CA GLU A 112 0.17 -6.07 6.42
C GLU A 112 -0.29 -5.37 5.16
N VAL A 113 0.62 -4.67 4.47
CA VAL A 113 0.31 -3.98 3.23
C VAL A 113 -0.13 -4.98 2.16
N LEU A 114 0.60 -6.08 1.99
CA LEU A 114 0.27 -7.09 0.99
C LEU A 114 -1.04 -7.80 1.31
N ARG A 115 -1.34 -8.01 2.58
CA ARG A 115 -2.61 -8.63 2.99
C ARG A 115 -3.81 -7.85 2.47
N VAL A 116 -3.81 -6.53 2.66
CA VAL A 116 -4.96 -5.70 2.26
C VAL A 116 -4.95 -5.35 0.77
N THR A 117 -3.77 -5.19 0.16
CA THR A 117 -3.67 -4.87 -1.27
C THR A 117 -3.93 -6.09 -2.14
N ARG A 118 -3.45 -7.26 -1.73
CA ARG A 118 -3.74 -8.51 -2.44
C ARG A 118 -5.21 -8.89 -2.32
N ALA A 119 -5.81 -8.68 -1.15
CA ALA A 119 -7.22 -8.93 -0.96
C ALA A 119 -8.06 -8.06 -1.91
N ALA A 120 -7.70 -6.78 -2.05
CA ALA A 120 -8.37 -5.88 -2.98
C ALA A 120 -8.21 -6.35 -4.44
N THR A 121 -7.01 -6.79 -4.81
CA THR A 121 -6.73 -7.33 -6.14
C THR A 121 -7.45 -8.65 -6.37
N SER A 122 -7.47 -9.53 -5.36
CA SER A 122 -8.17 -10.80 -5.43
C SER A 122 -9.66 -10.62 -5.62
N ASP A 123 -10.26 -9.66 -4.95
CA ASP A 123 -11.68 -9.34 -5.12
C ASP A 123 -11.97 -8.94 -6.56
N SER A 124 -11.13 -8.10 -7.14
CA SER A 124 -11.24 -7.70 -8.54
C SER A 124 -11.04 -8.90 -9.48
N SER A 125 -10.05 -9.72 -9.21
CA SER A 125 -9.76 -10.92 -9.99
C SER A 125 -10.87 -11.94 -9.89
N SER A 126 -11.43 -12.15 -8.69
CA SER A 126 -12.50 -13.09 -8.49
C SER A 126 -13.75 -12.66 -9.25
N ALA A 127 -14.04 -11.38 -9.30
CA ALA A 127 -15.14 -10.84 -10.09
C ALA A 127 -14.95 -11.08 -11.58
N SER A 128 -13.73 -11.09 -12.06
CA SER A 128 -13.42 -11.31 -13.48
C SER A 128 -13.24 -12.79 -13.84
N SER A 129 -12.83 -13.61 -12.89
CA SER A 129 -12.54 -15.03 -13.14
C SER A 129 -13.75 -15.93 -12.93
N THR A 130 -14.75 -15.44 -12.31
CA THR A 130 -16.00 -16.18 -12.10
C THR A 130 -16.99 -15.90 -13.19
#